data_6f0354092aeac7df654a3a678dd4435d
#
_entry.id   6f0354092aeac7df654a3a678dd4435d
#
_cell.length_a   1.000
_cell.length_b   1.000
_cell.length_c   1.000
_cell.angle_alpha   90.00
_cell.angle_beta   90.00
_cell.angle_gamma   90.00
#
_symmetry.space_group_name_H-M   'P 1'
#
loop_
_entity.id
_entity.type
_entity.pdbx_description
1 polymer ?
#
loop_
_entity_poly.entity_id
_entity_poly.type
_entity_poly.pdbx_seq_one_letter_code
_entity_poly.pdbx_strand_id
1 'polypeptide(L)'
;FIPCSAKMPIIGLIASALFGGTWWVAPSAYFLGIAAIIISGIMLKKTKMFSGDPAPFVMELPAYHLPTVGSVLRSMWERGWSFIKRAGTIILLATIVIWAGSTFGYVDGAFTFSTEMELENSVLGIIGGAICWIFSPLGFGEIKATVATIMGLVAKEEVVGVFGVLDFEGLTPLAGYAFLAFNLLCA
;
A
#
# COMPACT_ATOMS: atom_id res chain seq x y z
N PHE A 1 8.93 -3.73 -1.84
CA PHE A 1 9.89 -2.73 -1.35
C PHE A 1 10.22 -1.65 -2.39
N ILE A 2 10.41 -1.99 -3.66
CA ILE A 2 10.66 -0.98 -4.71
C ILE A 2 9.34 -0.28 -5.05
N PRO A 3 9.29 1.08 -5.07
CA PRO A 3 8.09 1.81 -5.43
C PRO A 3 7.61 1.42 -6.85
N CYS A 4 6.37 0.97 -6.93
CA CYS A 4 5.71 0.73 -8.21
C CYS A 4 4.97 1.98 -8.68
N SER A 5 4.44 1.96 -9.89
CA SER A 5 3.68 3.10 -10.43
C SER A 5 2.49 3.51 -9.57
N ALA A 6 1.87 2.58 -8.84
CA ALA A 6 0.78 2.88 -7.91
C ALA A 6 1.23 3.61 -6.63
N LYS A 7 2.49 3.47 -6.23
CA LYS A 7 3.06 4.15 -5.05
C LYS A 7 3.60 5.55 -5.36
N MET A 8 3.85 5.86 -6.63
CA MET A 8 4.34 7.18 -7.04
C MET A 8 3.40 8.33 -6.66
N PRO A 9 2.07 8.23 -6.86
CA PRO A 9 1.14 9.27 -6.43
C PRO A 9 1.17 9.50 -4.91
N ILE A 10 1.32 8.44 -4.11
CA ILE A 10 1.40 8.54 -2.64
C ILE A 10 2.66 9.31 -2.23
N ILE A 11 3.80 8.99 -2.83
CA ILE A 11 5.07 9.69 -2.58
C ILE A 11 4.94 11.18 -2.97
N GLY A 12 4.35 11.44 -4.13
CA GLY A 12 4.13 12.82 -4.61
C GLY A 12 3.20 13.61 -3.70
N LEU A 13 2.11 13.00 -3.24
CA LEU A 13 1.13 13.64 -2.36
C LEU A 13 1.74 13.98 -0.99
N ILE A 14 2.42 13.03 -0.37
CA ILE A 14 3.10 13.25 0.93
C ILE A 14 4.22 14.28 0.79
N ALA A 15 5.00 14.23 -0.29
CA ALA A 15 6.05 15.21 -0.56
C ALA A 15 5.49 16.61 -0.73
N SER A 16 4.35 16.77 -1.41
CA SER A 16 3.72 18.09 -1.61
C SER A 16 3.03 18.59 -0.36
N ALA A 17 2.28 17.74 0.35
CA ALA A 17 1.46 18.15 1.48
C ALA A 17 2.29 18.43 2.75
N LEU A 18 3.25 17.57 3.07
CA LEU A 18 4.00 17.65 4.34
C LEU A 18 5.39 18.28 4.20
N PHE A 19 6.00 18.21 3.02
CA PHE A 19 7.36 18.70 2.78
C PHE A 19 7.43 19.88 1.78
N GLY A 20 6.27 20.47 1.43
CA GLY A 20 6.23 21.63 0.54
C GLY A 20 6.82 21.37 -0.84
N GLY A 21 6.74 20.14 -1.36
CA GLY A 21 7.25 19.79 -2.68
C GLY A 21 8.77 19.60 -2.75
N THR A 22 9.43 19.29 -1.64
CA THR A 22 10.89 19.09 -1.60
C THR A 22 11.32 17.93 -2.47
N TRP A 23 12.22 18.14 -3.40
CA TRP A 23 12.68 17.17 -4.39
C TRP A 23 13.43 15.95 -3.81
N TRP A 24 13.94 16.05 -2.58
CA TRP A 24 14.68 14.98 -1.91
C TRP A 24 13.80 13.83 -1.43
N VAL A 25 12.52 14.04 -1.16
CA VAL A 25 11.61 13.03 -0.55
C VAL A 25 11.43 11.82 -1.46
N ALA A 26 11.22 12.03 -2.75
CA ALA A 26 11.05 10.93 -3.70
C ALA A 26 12.32 10.07 -3.86
N PRO A 27 13.52 10.65 -4.11
CA PRO A 27 14.75 9.86 -4.14
C PRO A 27 15.04 9.14 -2.83
N SER A 28 14.84 9.79 -1.68
CA SER A 28 15.07 9.15 -0.37
C SER A 28 14.20 7.93 -0.14
N ALA A 29 12.94 7.97 -0.59
CA ALA A 29 12.03 6.84 -0.53
C ALA A 29 12.53 5.63 -1.35
N TYR A 30 13.11 5.87 -2.53
CA TYR A 30 13.73 4.82 -3.34
C TYR A 30 14.96 4.21 -2.67
N PHE A 31 15.86 5.04 -2.15
CA PHE A 31 17.05 4.57 -1.43
C PHE A 31 16.67 3.77 -0.19
N LEU A 32 15.64 4.20 0.54
CA LEU A 32 15.10 3.47 1.69
C LEU A 32 14.56 2.11 1.27
N GLY A 33 13.82 2.01 0.17
CA GLY A 33 13.34 0.76 -0.38
C GLY A 33 14.49 -0.20 -0.75
N ILE A 34 15.52 0.29 -1.43
CA ILE A 34 16.70 -0.50 -1.81
C ILE A 34 17.46 -0.98 -0.56
N ALA A 35 17.69 -0.08 0.41
CA ALA A 35 18.34 -0.45 1.67
C ALA A 35 17.56 -1.54 2.43
N ALA A 36 16.26 -1.43 2.48
CA ALA A 36 15.39 -2.45 3.10
C ALA A 36 15.50 -3.81 2.41
N ILE A 37 15.57 -3.85 1.07
CA ILE A 37 15.78 -5.10 0.31
C ILE A 37 17.12 -5.73 0.69
N ILE A 38 18.19 -4.95 0.73
CA ILE A 38 19.53 -5.45 1.07
C ILE A 38 19.54 -6.01 2.50
N ILE A 39 19.01 -5.24 3.45
CA ILE A 39 18.98 -5.65 4.87
C ILE A 39 18.12 -6.91 5.04
N SER A 40 16.91 -6.95 4.48
CA SER A 40 16.03 -8.11 4.57
C SER A 40 16.62 -9.33 3.89
N GLY A 41 17.29 -9.17 2.74
CA GLY A 41 17.99 -10.24 2.05
C GLY A 41 19.13 -10.83 2.88
N ILE A 42 19.93 -9.99 3.54
CA ILE A 42 21.00 -10.44 4.44
C ILE A 42 20.42 -11.19 5.66
N MET A 43 19.35 -10.65 6.24
CA MET A 43 18.69 -11.27 7.40
C MET A 43 18.09 -12.63 7.03
N LEU A 44 17.40 -12.73 5.90
CA LEU A 44 16.81 -13.97 5.41
C LEU A 44 17.88 -15.04 5.11
N LYS A 45 18.99 -14.65 4.48
CA LYS A 45 20.10 -15.57 4.19
C LYS A 45 20.72 -16.17 5.45
N LYS A 46 20.72 -15.42 6.56
CA LYS A 46 21.21 -15.92 7.86
C LYS A 46 20.25 -16.87 8.57
N THR A 47 18.98 -16.91 8.16
CA THR A 47 17.97 -17.77 8.76
C THR A 47 18.09 -19.18 8.18
N LYS A 48 18.18 -20.20 9.02
CA LYS A 48 18.34 -21.61 8.60
C LYS A 48 17.26 -22.09 7.61
N MET A 49 16.10 -21.46 7.62
CA MET A 49 14.98 -21.79 6.74
C MET A 49 15.22 -21.38 5.28
N PHE A 50 16.09 -20.37 5.03
CA PHE A 50 16.39 -19.82 3.71
C PHE A 50 17.87 -19.92 3.33
N SER A 51 18.71 -20.54 4.17
CA SER A 51 20.11 -20.80 3.87
C SER A 51 20.24 -22.07 3.03
N GLY A 52 19.77 -22.03 1.79
CA GLY A 52 20.03 -23.06 0.80
C GLY A 52 21.31 -22.77 0.02
N ASP A 53 21.92 -23.81 -0.54
CA ASP A 53 23.01 -23.64 -1.51
C ASP A 53 22.49 -22.83 -2.71
N PRO A 54 23.26 -21.85 -3.22
CA PRO A 54 22.86 -21.13 -4.41
C PRO A 54 22.66 -22.13 -5.54
N ALA A 55 21.47 -22.13 -6.14
CA ALA A 55 21.19 -22.99 -7.29
C ALA A 55 22.25 -22.70 -8.36
N PRO A 56 22.88 -23.76 -8.95
CA PRO A 56 23.84 -23.57 -10.00
C PRO A 56 23.16 -22.81 -11.15
N PHE A 57 23.70 -21.64 -11.45
CA PHE A 57 23.18 -20.78 -12.51
C PHE A 57 23.61 -21.34 -13.86
N VAL A 58 22.87 -22.36 -14.33
CA VAL A 58 23.05 -22.90 -15.67
C VAL A 58 22.18 -22.04 -16.61
N MET A 59 22.80 -21.08 -17.27
CA MET A 59 22.16 -20.28 -18.27
C MET A 59 22.35 -20.97 -19.62
N GLU A 60 21.48 -21.93 -19.93
CA GLU A 60 21.29 -22.32 -21.32
C GLU A 60 20.54 -21.17 -22.01
N LEU A 61 21.25 -20.45 -22.85
CA LEU A 61 20.66 -19.40 -23.67
C LEU A 61 19.70 -20.07 -24.68
N PRO A 62 18.38 -19.92 -24.50
CA PRO A 62 17.44 -20.44 -25.49
C PRO A 62 17.67 -19.75 -26.82
N ALA A 63 17.58 -20.51 -27.92
CA ALA A 63 17.71 -19.97 -29.27
C ALA A 63 16.74 -18.80 -29.47
N TYR A 64 17.26 -17.64 -29.84
CA TYR A 64 16.45 -16.47 -30.08
C TYR A 64 15.58 -16.68 -31.34
N HIS A 65 14.29 -16.84 -31.11
CA HIS A 65 13.30 -16.81 -32.18
C HIS A 65 12.56 -15.48 -32.16
N LEU A 66 12.42 -14.85 -33.30
CA LEU A 66 11.57 -13.65 -33.42
C LEU A 66 10.13 -14.05 -33.07
N PRO A 67 9.50 -13.35 -32.11
CA PRO A 67 8.15 -13.67 -31.69
C PRO A 67 7.17 -13.42 -32.85
N THR A 68 6.30 -14.38 -33.13
CA THR A 68 5.24 -14.21 -34.13
C THR A 68 4.20 -13.22 -33.56
N VAL A 69 3.69 -12.33 -34.42
CA VAL A 69 2.70 -11.30 -34.04
C VAL A 69 1.46 -11.93 -33.40
N GLY A 70 1.03 -13.08 -33.86
CA GLY A 70 -0.11 -13.80 -33.28
C GLY A 70 0.15 -14.27 -31.83
N SER A 71 1.36 -14.76 -31.54
CA SER A 71 1.74 -15.19 -30.20
C SER A 71 1.79 -13.99 -29.23
N VAL A 72 2.32 -12.85 -29.69
CA VAL A 72 2.39 -11.61 -28.89
C VAL A 72 1.00 -11.09 -28.59
N LEU A 73 0.12 -10.97 -29.58
CA LEU A 73 -1.26 -10.50 -29.40
C LEU A 73 -2.05 -11.40 -28.46
N ARG A 74 -1.91 -12.71 -28.62
CA ARG A 74 -2.59 -13.67 -27.75
C ARG A 74 -2.10 -13.56 -26.30
N SER A 75 -0.80 -13.47 -26.08
CA SER A 75 -0.21 -13.29 -24.74
C SER A 75 -0.61 -11.95 -24.11
N MET A 76 -0.68 -10.88 -24.89
CA MET A 76 -1.20 -9.59 -24.44
C MET A 76 -2.66 -9.70 -24.01
N TRP A 77 -3.49 -10.33 -24.83
CA TRP A 77 -4.92 -10.50 -24.54
C TRP A 77 -5.14 -11.33 -23.26
N GLU A 78 -4.48 -12.47 -23.14
CA GLU A 78 -4.59 -13.36 -21.98
C GLU A 78 -4.14 -12.66 -20.70
N ARG A 79 -3.03 -11.92 -20.75
CA ARG A 79 -2.54 -11.15 -19.59
C ARG A 79 -3.44 -9.97 -19.26
N GLY A 80 -3.88 -9.21 -20.27
CA GLY A 80 -4.81 -8.10 -20.12
C GLY A 80 -6.15 -8.55 -19.52
N TRP A 81 -6.73 -9.61 -20.06
CA TRP A 81 -7.99 -10.17 -19.55
C TRP A 81 -7.87 -10.71 -18.13
N SER A 82 -6.78 -11.41 -17.83
CA SER A 82 -6.50 -11.90 -16.48
C SER A 82 -6.33 -10.75 -15.48
N PHE A 83 -5.67 -9.65 -15.90
CA PHE A 83 -5.54 -8.44 -15.09
C PHE A 83 -6.88 -7.77 -14.82
N ILE A 84 -7.70 -7.54 -15.87
CA ILE A 84 -9.03 -6.94 -15.75
C ILE A 84 -9.92 -7.76 -14.82
N LYS A 85 -9.92 -9.08 -14.99
CA LYS A 85 -10.72 -9.98 -14.15
C LYS A 85 -10.28 -9.92 -12.68
N ARG A 86 -8.97 -9.94 -12.43
CA ARG A 86 -8.43 -9.89 -11.06
C ARG A 86 -8.63 -8.52 -10.43
N ALA A 87 -8.30 -7.45 -11.14
CA ALA A 87 -8.48 -6.08 -10.67
C ALA A 87 -9.97 -5.77 -10.44
N GLY A 88 -10.83 -6.09 -11.40
CA GLY A 88 -12.26 -5.82 -11.29
C GLY A 88 -12.93 -6.57 -10.13
N THR A 89 -12.58 -7.81 -9.87
CA THR A 89 -13.18 -8.55 -8.74
C THR A 89 -12.62 -8.14 -7.39
N ILE A 90 -11.32 -8.05 -7.24
CA ILE A 90 -10.67 -7.76 -5.94
C ILE A 90 -10.91 -6.31 -5.54
N ILE A 91 -10.70 -5.36 -6.44
CA ILE A 91 -10.88 -3.93 -6.15
C ILE A 91 -12.36 -3.64 -5.85
N LEU A 92 -13.28 -4.16 -6.68
CA LEU A 92 -14.71 -3.97 -6.46
C LEU A 92 -15.17 -4.54 -5.11
N LEU A 93 -14.71 -5.75 -4.77
CA LEU A 93 -15.04 -6.36 -3.49
C LEU A 93 -14.44 -5.59 -2.32
N ALA A 94 -13.18 -5.15 -2.43
CA ALA A 94 -12.53 -4.33 -1.43
C ALA A 94 -13.26 -2.98 -1.25
N THR A 95 -13.62 -2.32 -2.34
CA THR A 95 -14.37 -1.05 -2.28
C THR A 95 -15.75 -1.22 -1.62
N ILE A 96 -16.46 -2.31 -1.93
CA ILE A 96 -17.75 -2.60 -1.26
C ILE A 96 -17.55 -2.83 0.24
N VAL A 97 -16.53 -3.59 0.64
CA VAL A 97 -16.25 -3.84 2.07
C VAL A 97 -15.87 -2.54 2.79
N ILE A 98 -15.06 -1.70 2.18
CA ILE A 98 -14.65 -0.41 2.73
C ILE A 98 -15.87 0.52 2.83
N TRP A 99 -16.67 0.61 1.77
CA TRP A 99 -17.89 1.41 1.77
C TRP A 99 -18.87 0.93 2.85
N ALA A 100 -19.10 -0.36 2.96
CA ALA A 100 -19.93 -0.92 4.01
C ALA A 100 -19.34 -0.61 5.40
N GLY A 101 -18.04 -0.80 5.61
CA GLY A 101 -17.36 -0.53 6.87
C GLY A 101 -17.36 0.95 7.27
N SER A 102 -17.39 1.88 6.30
CA SER A 102 -17.48 3.33 6.56
C SER A 102 -18.92 3.82 6.77
N THR A 103 -19.91 3.12 6.20
CA THR A 103 -21.32 3.52 6.24
C THR A 103 -22.05 2.95 7.44
N PHE A 104 -21.62 1.78 7.93
CA PHE A 104 -22.15 1.20 9.15
C PHE A 104 -21.34 1.68 10.36
N GLY A 105 -22.00 2.26 11.34
CA GLY A 105 -21.38 2.72 12.57
C GLY A 105 -22.30 2.58 13.78
N TYR A 106 -21.71 2.80 14.93
CA TYR A 106 -22.39 2.72 16.22
C TYR A 106 -22.43 4.11 16.83
N VAL A 107 -23.60 4.77 16.76
CA VAL A 107 -23.82 6.10 17.33
C VAL A 107 -24.91 5.98 18.38
N ASP A 108 -24.69 6.52 19.58
CA ASP A 108 -25.65 6.56 20.71
C ASP A 108 -26.26 5.20 21.10
N GLY A 109 -25.52 4.12 20.93
CA GLY A 109 -25.99 2.79 21.33
C GLY A 109 -26.88 2.09 20.31
N ALA A 110 -27.06 2.65 19.12
CA ALA A 110 -27.83 2.05 18.02
C ALA A 110 -26.97 1.90 16.75
N PHE A 111 -27.20 0.81 16.02
CA PHE A 111 -26.67 0.65 14.67
C PHE A 111 -27.37 1.65 13.75
N THR A 112 -26.61 2.61 13.24
CA THR A 112 -27.13 3.63 12.34
C THR A 112 -26.44 3.51 10.98
N PHE A 113 -27.23 3.64 9.92
CA PHE A 113 -26.78 3.73 8.54
C PHE A 113 -26.75 5.19 8.14
N SER A 114 -25.57 5.74 7.88
CA SER A 114 -25.41 7.13 7.48
C SER A 114 -24.26 7.26 6.50
N THR A 115 -24.50 7.88 5.36
CA THR A 115 -23.51 8.06 4.31
C THR A 115 -22.49 9.16 4.63
N GLU A 116 -22.83 10.03 5.61
CA GLU A 116 -21.99 11.14 6.07
C GLU A 116 -21.51 10.92 7.53
N MET A 117 -21.21 9.67 7.88
CA MET A 117 -20.75 9.35 9.22
C MET A 117 -19.27 9.74 9.36
N GLU A 118 -18.92 10.39 10.48
CA GLU A 118 -17.51 10.62 10.84
C GLU A 118 -16.80 9.28 10.93
N LEU A 119 -15.61 9.20 10.35
CA LEU A 119 -14.82 7.96 10.26
C LEU A 119 -14.58 7.32 11.64
N GLU A 120 -14.52 8.15 12.70
CA GLU A 120 -14.29 7.71 14.07
C GLU A 120 -15.44 6.87 14.64
N ASN A 121 -16.67 7.13 14.21
CA ASN A 121 -17.87 6.42 14.66
C ASN A 121 -18.23 5.22 13.76
N SER A 122 -17.50 5.02 12.67
CA SER A 122 -17.69 3.89 11.77
C SER A 122 -17.06 2.61 12.34
N VAL A 123 -17.53 1.45 11.87
CA VAL A 123 -16.92 0.16 12.21
C VAL A 123 -15.41 0.15 11.85
N LEU A 124 -15.05 0.80 10.76
CA LEU A 124 -13.66 0.95 10.35
C LEU A 124 -12.86 1.80 11.35
N GLY A 125 -13.45 2.88 11.86
CA GLY A 125 -12.84 3.73 12.88
C GLY A 125 -12.65 3.01 14.22
N ILE A 126 -13.61 2.17 14.62
CA ILE A 126 -13.50 1.35 15.84
C ILE A 126 -12.35 0.35 15.72
N ILE A 127 -12.23 -0.33 14.58
CA ILE A 127 -11.12 -1.25 14.30
C ILE A 127 -9.79 -0.49 14.24
N GLY A 128 -9.77 0.67 13.56
CA GLY A 128 -8.62 1.56 13.50
C GLY A 128 -8.17 2.03 14.89
N GLY A 129 -9.12 2.44 15.73
CA GLY A 129 -8.86 2.84 17.11
C GLY A 129 -8.30 1.72 17.99
N ALA A 130 -8.79 0.48 17.82
CA ALA A 130 -8.27 -0.67 18.55
C ALA A 130 -6.81 -1.00 18.19
N ILE A 131 -6.40 -0.73 16.94
CA ILE A 131 -5.05 -1.02 16.42
C ILE A 131 -4.12 0.20 16.53
N CYS A 132 -4.69 1.39 16.71
CA CYS A 132 -4.00 2.68 16.76
C CYS A 132 -2.81 2.68 17.75
N TRP A 133 -2.93 2.01 18.89
CA TRP A 133 -1.87 1.95 19.90
C TRP A 133 -0.59 1.25 19.39
N ILE A 134 -0.72 0.34 18.43
CA ILE A 134 0.43 -0.36 17.81
C ILE A 134 1.25 0.63 16.97
N PHE A 135 0.61 1.60 16.34
CA PHE A 135 1.25 2.61 15.49
C PHE A 135 1.69 3.86 16.26
N SER A 136 1.28 3.98 17.53
CA SER A 136 1.69 5.08 18.41
C SER A 136 3.21 5.26 18.49
N PRO A 137 4.05 4.19 18.67
CA PRO A 137 5.49 4.35 18.72
C PRO A 137 6.12 4.78 17.38
N LEU A 138 5.41 4.64 16.26
CA LEU A 138 5.89 5.08 14.95
C LEU A 138 5.56 6.57 14.68
N GLY A 139 4.82 7.23 15.57
CA GLY A 139 4.48 8.65 15.49
C GLY A 139 3.23 8.97 14.67
N PHE A 140 2.52 7.98 14.13
CA PHE A 140 1.24 8.14 13.43
C PHE A 140 0.11 7.31 14.05
N GLY A 141 0.07 7.25 15.38
CA GLY A 141 -1.00 6.61 16.16
C GLY A 141 -2.30 7.43 16.15
N GLU A 142 -2.73 7.91 15.00
CA GLU A 142 -4.01 8.57 14.78
C GLU A 142 -4.97 7.59 14.07
N ILE A 143 -6.27 7.65 14.42
CA ILE A 143 -7.29 6.76 13.86
C ILE A 143 -7.31 6.88 12.34
N LYS A 144 -7.25 8.10 11.80
CA LYS A 144 -7.24 8.37 10.36
C LYS A 144 -6.05 7.72 9.65
N ALA A 145 -4.84 7.91 10.18
CA ALA A 145 -3.62 7.33 9.62
C ALA A 145 -3.60 5.80 9.72
N THR A 146 -4.14 5.24 10.81
CA THR A 146 -4.26 3.79 11.02
C THR A 146 -5.23 3.17 10.03
N VAL A 147 -6.40 3.78 9.83
CA VAL A 147 -7.39 3.34 8.84
C VAL A 147 -6.80 3.42 7.42
N ALA A 148 -6.11 4.52 7.08
CA ALA A 148 -5.44 4.67 5.79
C ALA A 148 -4.37 3.58 5.57
N THR A 149 -3.66 3.18 6.62
CA THR A 149 -2.68 2.09 6.58
C THR A 149 -3.35 0.74 6.31
N ILE A 150 -4.42 0.43 7.02
CA ILE A 150 -5.18 -0.82 6.84
C ILE A 150 -5.75 -0.89 5.42
N MET A 151 -6.36 0.21 4.95
CA MET A 151 -6.86 0.31 3.58
C MET A 151 -5.75 0.14 2.55
N GLY A 152 -4.58 0.73 2.79
CA GLY A 152 -3.42 0.60 1.92
C GLY A 152 -2.84 -0.82 1.85
N LEU A 153 -3.02 -1.63 2.89
CA LEU A 153 -2.66 -3.05 2.88
C LEU A 153 -3.63 -3.89 2.02
N VAL A 154 -4.89 -3.52 1.98
CA VAL A 154 -5.92 -4.21 1.18
C VAL A 154 -5.84 -3.78 -0.28
N ALA A 155 -5.83 -2.48 -0.53
CA ALA A 155 -5.75 -1.90 -1.87
C ALA A 155 -4.88 -0.64 -1.82
N LYS A 156 -3.64 -0.76 -2.26
CA LYS A 156 -2.64 0.32 -2.23
C LYS A 156 -3.04 1.57 -3.02
N GLU A 157 -3.93 1.43 -3.99
CA GLU A 157 -4.51 2.52 -4.74
C GLU A 157 -5.44 3.41 -3.89
N GLU A 158 -6.10 2.82 -2.90
CA GLU A 158 -7.06 3.50 -2.02
C GLU A 158 -6.38 4.49 -1.05
N VAL A 159 -5.10 4.29 -0.73
CA VAL A 159 -4.36 5.21 0.15
C VAL A 159 -4.42 6.65 -0.36
N VAL A 160 -4.31 6.84 -1.67
CA VAL A 160 -4.38 8.18 -2.28
C VAL A 160 -5.77 8.79 -2.14
N GLY A 161 -6.81 7.97 -2.33
CA GLY A 161 -8.20 8.39 -2.13
C GLY A 161 -8.49 8.80 -0.69
N VAL A 162 -8.05 7.98 0.26
CA VAL A 162 -8.20 8.25 1.70
C VAL A 162 -7.43 9.51 2.10
N PHE A 163 -6.21 9.71 1.61
CA PHE A 163 -5.44 10.94 1.83
C PHE A 163 -6.09 12.19 1.23
N GLY A 164 -6.80 12.04 0.11
CA GLY A 164 -7.52 13.15 -0.52
C GLY A 164 -8.82 13.54 0.20
N VAL A 165 -9.42 12.61 0.94
CA VAL A 165 -10.67 12.82 1.68
C VAL A 165 -10.43 13.20 3.14
N LEU A 166 -9.38 12.64 3.75
CA LEU A 166 -8.99 12.93 5.11
C LEU A 166 -7.96 14.05 5.10
N ASP A 167 -8.36 15.25 5.50
CA ASP A 167 -7.43 16.35 5.77
C ASP A 167 -6.48 15.93 6.90
N PHE A 168 -5.22 15.73 6.55
CA PHE A 168 -4.15 15.44 7.49
C PHE A 168 -3.56 16.74 8.08
N GLU A 169 -4.43 17.68 8.46
CA GLU A 169 -4.02 18.86 9.23
C GLU A 169 -3.62 18.43 10.63
N GLY A 170 -2.32 18.29 10.84
CA GLY A 170 -1.76 17.93 12.15
C GLY A 170 -0.69 16.84 12.13
N LEU A 171 -0.51 16.14 11.03
CA LEU A 171 0.59 15.18 10.93
C LEU A 171 1.93 15.91 10.87
N THR A 172 2.82 15.60 11.82
CA THR A 172 4.19 16.12 11.75
C THR A 172 4.92 15.56 10.53
N PRO A 173 5.84 16.30 9.89
CA PRO A 173 6.60 15.80 8.74
C PRO A 173 7.31 14.48 9.02
N LEU A 174 7.75 14.27 10.26
CA LEU A 174 8.40 13.01 10.69
C LEU A 174 7.40 11.84 10.68
N ALA A 175 6.19 12.05 11.19
CA ALA A 175 5.12 11.05 11.18
C ALA A 175 4.67 10.72 9.75
N GLY A 176 4.58 11.71 8.88
CA GLY A 176 4.27 11.51 7.47
C GLY A 176 5.35 10.70 6.75
N TYR A 177 6.64 10.94 7.06
CA TYR A 177 7.71 10.14 6.49
C TYR A 177 7.72 8.70 7.04
N ALA A 178 7.43 8.51 8.32
CA ALA A 178 7.28 7.18 8.93
C ALA A 178 6.13 6.39 8.30
N PHE A 179 4.99 7.05 8.06
CA PHE A 179 3.86 6.48 7.35
C PHE A 179 4.21 6.08 5.91
N LEU A 180 4.91 6.95 5.18
CA LEU A 180 5.40 6.68 3.83
C LEU A 180 6.35 5.48 3.82
N ALA A 181 7.31 5.44 4.75
CA ALA A 181 8.26 4.34 4.89
C ALA A 181 7.53 3.03 5.18
N PHE A 182 6.56 3.04 6.11
CA PHE A 182 5.76 1.88 6.44
C PHE A 182 4.98 1.36 5.23
N ASN A 183 4.29 2.23 4.50
CA ASN A 183 3.56 1.86 3.27
C ASN A 183 4.49 1.32 2.18
N LEU A 184 5.71 1.84 2.07
CA LEU A 184 6.68 1.32 1.10
C LEU A 184 7.18 -0.07 1.47
N LEU A 185 7.35 -0.34 2.77
CA LEU A 185 7.93 -1.58 3.26
C LEU A 185 6.91 -2.71 3.44
N CYS A 186 5.67 -2.40 3.77
CA CYS A 186 4.65 -3.39 4.14
C CYS A 186 3.58 -3.63 3.07
N ALA A 187 3.38 -2.73 2.11
CA ALA A 187 2.31 -2.84 1.11
C ALA A 187 2.79 -3.23 -0.30
#